data_dc02c664bd220efb6e9984a1c33596e6
#
_entry.id   dc02c664bd220efb6e9984a1c33596e6
#
_cell.length_a   1.000
_cell.length_b   1.000
_cell.length_c   1.000
_cell.angle_alpha   90.00
_cell.angle_beta   90.00
_cell.angle_gamma   90.00
#
_symmetry.space_group_name_H-M   'P 1'
#
loop_
_entity.id
_entity.type
_entity.pdbx_description
1 polymer ?
#
loop_
_entity_poly.entity_id
_entity_poly.type
_entity_poly.pdbx_seq_one_letter_code
_entity_poly.pdbx_strand_id
1 'polypeptide(L)'
;MSLDIRAWPVVARIWQTVDVDRSVAHLGLPAEPIADDEVLGARGVLVRPAGESPLVIVEPSTEGRLAAALARHGERDAGMYVAPAGGTADARGAGLLIVGAGPGPFGRSTLVAPPGAGRWSPFLVIVASPPATIER
;
A
#
# COMPACT_ATOMS: atom_id res chain seq x y z
N MET A 1 -5.25 18.62 -18.66
CA MET A 1 -3.98 18.53 -17.94
C MET A 1 -3.91 17.19 -17.24
N SER A 2 -2.89 16.46 -17.50
CA SER A 2 -2.76 15.15 -16.85
C SER A 2 -1.95 15.28 -15.59
N LEU A 3 -2.34 14.55 -14.56
CA LEU A 3 -1.60 14.50 -13.33
C LEU A 3 -0.57 13.38 -13.42
N ASP A 4 0.62 13.66 -12.94
CA ASP A 4 1.66 12.65 -12.92
C ASP A 4 1.62 11.97 -11.56
N ILE A 5 1.07 10.76 -11.53
CA ILE A 5 0.94 10.02 -10.27
C ILE A 5 2.31 9.67 -9.68
N ARG A 6 3.35 9.66 -10.50
CA ARG A 6 4.69 9.40 -9.98
C ARG A 6 5.23 10.55 -9.14
N ALA A 7 4.59 11.71 -9.21
CA ALA A 7 4.95 12.84 -8.37
C ALA A 7 4.24 12.83 -7.02
N TRP A 8 3.31 11.91 -6.81
CA TRP A 8 2.61 11.83 -5.53
C TRP A 8 3.54 11.31 -4.44
N PRO A 9 3.47 11.91 -3.24
CA PRO A 9 4.31 11.42 -2.15
C PRO A 9 4.02 9.95 -1.85
N VAL A 10 5.09 9.17 -1.76
CA VAL A 10 4.99 7.75 -1.40
C VAL A 10 5.11 7.64 0.10
N VAL A 11 4.08 7.12 0.75
CA VAL A 11 4.08 6.89 2.19
C VAL A 11 4.86 5.62 2.51
N ALA A 12 4.63 4.56 1.74
CA ALA A 12 5.33 3.29 1.90
C ALA A 12 5.14 2.44 0.66
N ARG A 13 6.13 1.60 0.37
CA ARG A 13 5.99 0.55 -0.65
C ARG A 13 5.39 -0.69 0.01
N ILE A 14 4.80 -1.56 -0.80
CA ILE A 14 4.15 -2.79 -0.32
C ILE A 14 4.91 -4.00 -0.87
N TRP A 15 5.28 -4.91 0.02
CA TRP A 15 5.86 -6.20 -0.36
C TRP A 15 4.93 -7.31 0.13
N GLN A 16 4.50 -8.19 -0.77
CA GLN A 16 3.61 -9.29 -0.41
C GLN A 16 4.40 -10.57 -0.18
N THR A 17 4.02 -11.30 0.86
CA THR A 17 4.69 -12.53 1.26
C THR A 17 3.66 -13.50 1.83
N VAL A 18 4.02 -14.77 1.91
CA VAL A 18 3.19 -15.76 2.61
C VAL A 18 3.50 -15.79 4.10
N ASP A 19 4.61 -15.20 4.52
CA ASP A 19 5.06 -15.27 5.91
C ASP A 19 5.84 -14.01 6.26
N VAL A 20 5.17 -13.09 6.94
CA VAL A 20 5.78 -11.81 7.31
C VAL A 20 6.99 -12.02 8.21
N ASP A 21 6.89 -12.91 9.19
CA ASP A 21 7.98 -13.10 10.13
C ASP A 21 9.24 -13.61 9.44
N ARG A 22 9.09 -14.52 8.49
CA ARG A 22 10.22 -15.03 7.73
C ARG A 22 10.85 -13.92 6.90
N SER A 23 10.02 -13.10 6.26
CA SER A 23 10.53 -12.01 5.42
C SER A 23 11.25 -10.96 6.24
N VAL A 24 10.72 -10.61 7.41
CA VAL A 24 11.37 -9.66 8.31
C VAL A 24 12.71 -10.20 8.80
N ALA A 25 12.74 -11.48 9.19
CA ALA A 25 13.98 -12.11 9.63
C ALA A 25 15.04 -12.08 8.54
N HIS A 26 14.63 -12.30 7.30
CA HIS A 26 15.55 -12.28 6.16
C HIS A 26 16.14 -10.89 5.94
N LEU A 27 15.34 -9.83 6.14
CA LEU A 27 15.81 -8.47 5.96
C LEU A 27 16.73 -8.02 7.11
N GLY A 28 16.52 -8.56 8.30
CA GLY A 28 17.32 -8.17 9.45
C GLY A 28 17.04 -6.77 9.97
N LEU A 29 15.87 -6.22 9.67
CA LEU A 29 15.50 -4.88 10.11
C LEU A 29 14.45 -4.94 11.21
N PRO A 30 14.44 -3.94 12.11
CA PRO A 30 13.36 -3.87 13.09
C PRO A 30 12.01 -3.69 12.40
N ALA A 31 10.99 -4.35 12.91
CA ALA A 31 9.64 -4.26 12.38
C ALA A 31 8.72 -3.60 13.40
N GLU A 32 7.88 -2.68 12.90
CA GLU A 32 6.90 -1.97 13.72
C GLU A 32 5.52 -2.56 13.45
N PRO A 33 4.74 -2.87 14.48
CA PRO A 33 3.38 -3.33 14.25
C PRO A 33 2.52 -2.24 13.64
N ILE A 34 1.64 -2.61 12.72
CA ILE A 34 0.70 -1.69 12.10
C ILE A 34 -0.67 -2.34 12.05
N ALA A 35 -1.70 -1.52 11.85
CA ALA A 35 -3.05 -2.04 11.71
C ALA A 35 -3.20 -2.79 10.39
N ASP A 36 -4.12 -3.75 10.36
CA ASP A 36 -4.43 -4.49 9.14
C ASP A 36 -4.98 -3.58 8.06
N ASP A 37 -4.74 -3.94 6.81
CA ASP A 37 -5.37 -3.28 5.68
C ASP A 37 -6.57 -4.11 5.27
N GLU A 38 -7.76 -3.60 5.59
CA GLU A 38 -8.97 -4.36 5.33
C GLU A 38 -9.37 -4.33 3.85
N VAL A 39 -8.90 -3.34 3.11
CA VAL A 39 -9.18 -3.25 1.68
C VAL A 39 -8.44 -4.34 0.92
N LEU A 40 -7.18 -4.58 1.30
CA LEU A 40 -6.37 -5.61 0.66
C LEU A 40 -6.59 -7.00 1.27
N GLY A 41 -7.17 -7.06 2.46
CA GLY A 41 -7.26 -8.31 3.21
C GLY A 41 -5.89 -8.75 3.68
N ALA A 42 -5.16 -7.82 4.32
CA ALA A 42 -3.75 -8.02 4.64
C ALA A 42 -3.44 -7.62 6.07
N ARG A 43 -2.48 -8.31 6.65
CA ARG A 43 -1.86 -7.89 7.90
C ARG A 43 -0.36 -7.81 7.67
N GLY A 44 0.31 -6.99 8.44
CA GLY A 44 1.72 -6.84 8.22
C GLY A 44 2.42 -5.97 9.23
N VAL A 45 3.62 -5.58 8.84
CA VAL A 45 4.49 -4.76 9.65
C VAL A 45 5.13 -3.70 8.76
N LEU A 46 5.66 -2.67 9.40
CA LEU A 46 6.39 -1.62 8.72
C LEU A 46 7.88 -1.76 9.05
N VAL A 47 8.72 -1.73 8.05
CA VAL A 47 10.17 -1.66 8.22
C VAL A 47 10.67 -0.41 7.52
N ARG A 48 11.82 0.10 7.98
CA ARG A 48 12.38 1.34 7.45
C ARG A 48 13.80 1.11 6.97
N PRO A 49 13.97 0.66 5.72
CA PRO A 49 15.31 0.50 5.16
C PRO A 49 16.01 1.86 5.06
N ALA A 50 17.29 1.89 5.35
CA ALA A 50 18.05 3.14 5.30
C ALA A 50 18.10 3.65 3.86
N GLY A 51 17.81 4.94 3.66
CA GLY A 51 17.90 5.56 2.35
C GLY A 51 16.78 5.23 1.39
N GLU A 52 15.75 4.55 1.85
CA GLU A 52 14.63 4.14 1.00
C GLU A 52 13.32 4.50 1.64
N SER A 53 12.24 4.44 0.85
CA SER A 53 10.91 4.60 1.40
C SER A 53 10.61 3.50 2.40
N PRO A 54 9.77 3.78 3.40
CA PRO A 54 9.31 2.70 4.29
C PRO A 54 8.69 1.57 3.49
N LEU A 55 8.78 0.37 4.02
CA LEU A 55 8.25 -0.82 3.37
C LEU A 55 7.25 -1.50 4.30
N VAL A 56 6.04 -1.71 3.79
CA VAL A 56 5.01 -2.47 4.47
C VAL A 56 5.09 -3.89 3.94
N ILE A 57 5.38 -4.86 4.81
CA ILE A 57 5.46 -6.27 4.43
C ILE A 57 4.16 -6.90 4.89
N VAL A 58 3.40 -7.46 3.95
CA VAL A 58 2.05 -7.94 4.21
C VAL A 58 1.87 -9.40 3.81
N GLU A 59 1.04 -10.08 4.57
CA GLU A 59 0.58 -11.43 4.24
C GLU A 59 -0.95 -11.42 4.28
N PRO A 60 -1.62 -12.35 3.57
CA PRO A 60 -3.07 -12.37 3.59
C PRO A 60 -3.63 -12.61 4.98
N SER A 61 -4.61 -11.82 5.37
CA SER A 61 -5.36 -12.04 6.61
C SER A 61 -6.71 -12.70 6.32
N THR A 62 -7.16 -12.61 5.07
CA THR A 62 -8.42 -13.21 4.61
C THR A 62 -8.24 -13.62 3.16
N GLU A 63 -9.24 -14.32 2.62
CA GLU A 63 -9.30 -14.57 1.19
C GLU A 63 -9.78 -13.29 0.53
N GLY A 64 -8.87 -12.53 0.00
CA GLY A 64 -9.18 -11.24 -0.60
C GLY A 64 -8.18 -10.87 -1.67
N ARG A 65 -8.03 -9.59 -1.90
CA ARG A 65 -7.18 -9.08 -2.98
C ARG A 65 -5.72 -9.51 -2.85
N LEU A 66 -5.18 -9.42 -1.64
CA LEU A 66 -3.78 -9.80 -1.45
C LEU A 66 -3.58 -11.29 -1.64
N ALA A 67 -4.50 -12.12 -1.12
CA ALA A 67 -4.40 -13.56 -1.29
C ALA A 67 -4.41 -13.93 -2.78
N ALA A 68 -5.28 -13.29 -3.56
CA ALA A 68 -5.35 -13.54 -5.00
C ALA A 68 -4.08 -13.11 -5.72
N ALA A 69 -3.55 -11.94 -5.37
CA ALA A 69 -2.31 -11.45 -5.99
C ALA A 69 -1.13 -12.37 -5.67
N LEU A 70 -1.06 -12.81 -4.42
CA LEU A 70 0.03 -13.69 -3.99
C LEU A 70 -0.05 -15.04 -4.69
N ALA A 71 -1.26 -15.58 -4.84
CA ALA A 71 -1.45 -16.85 -5.54
C ALA A 71 -1.03 -16.77 -7.00
N ARG A 72 -1.19 -15.60 -7.62
CA ARG A 72 -0.84 -15.43 -9.02
C ARG A 72 0.60 -15.07 -9.25
N HIS A 73 1.18 -14.25 -8.41
CA HIS A 73 2.48 -13.64 -8.69
C HIS A 73 3.56 -14.04 -7.69
N GLY A 74 3.21 -14.68 -6.59
CA GLY A 74 4.18 -15.03 -5.57
C GLY A 74 4.64 -13.83 -4.76
N GLU A 75 5.73 -14.03 -4.05
CA GLU A 75 6.28 -12.98 -3.18
C GLU A 75 7.00 -11.96 -4.02
N ARG A 76 6.60 -10.69 -3.88
CA ARG A 76 7.16 -9.62 -4.70
C ARG A 76 6.67 -8.26 -4.24
N ASP A 77 7.25 -7.22 -4.83
CA ASP A 77 6.77 -5.86 -4.72
C ASP A 77 5.33 -5.82 -5.24
N ALA A 78 4.42 -5.30 -4.45
CA ALA A 78 3.00 -5.38 -4.75
C ALA A 78 2.33 -4.02 -4.95
N GLY A 79 3.06 -2.92 -4.78
CA GLY A 79 2.47 -1.59 -4.97
C GLY A 79 2.93 -0.60 -3.93
N MET A 80 2.09 0.39 -3.67
CA MET A 80 2.47 1.46 -2.75
C MET A 80 1.28 2.17 -2.15
N TYR A 81 1.50 2.75 -0.99
CA TYR A 81 0.61 3.73 -0.37
C TYR A 81 1.11 5.11 -0.75
N VAL A 82 0.22 5.95 -1.27
CA VAL A 82 0.55 7.30 -1.70
C VAL A 82 -0.41 8.31 -1.08
N ALA A 83 0.05 9.53 -0.90
CA ALA A 83 -0.75 10.58 -0.28
C ALA A 83 -0.75 11.84 -1.15
N PRO A 84 -1.49 11.83 -2.27
CA PRO A 84 -1.59 13.05 -3.07
C PRO A 84 -2.27 14.16 -2.27
N ALA A 85 -1.87 15.40 -2.51
CA ALA A 85 -2.36 16.53 -1.74
C ALA A 85 -3.88 16.65 -1.76
N GLY A 86 -4.51 16.35 -2.87
CA GLY A 86 -5.95 16.38 -3.01
C GLY A 86 -6.65 15.07 -2.68
N GLY A 87 -5.92 14.07 -2.17
CA GLY A 87 -6.52 12.80 -1.79
C GLY A 87 -7.16 12.09 -2.98
N THR A 88 -8.33 11.50 -2.75
CA THR A 88 -9.00 10.74 -3.80
C THR A 88 -9.46 11.62 -4.96
N ALA A 89 -9.64 12.91 -4.75
CA ALA A 89 -9.97 13.82 -5.85
C ALA A 89 -8.85 13.86 -6.90
N ASP A 90 -7.59 13.82 -6.44
CA ASP A 90 -6.47 13.78 -7.38
C ASP A 90 -6.44 12.47 -8.15
N ALA A 91 -6.80 11.36 -7.51
CA ALA A 91 -6.87 10.07 -8.20
C ALA A 91 -7.93 10.12 -9.31
N ARG A 92 -9.10 10.65 -8.99
CA ARG A 92 -10.15 10.79 -10.00
C ARG A 92 -9.73 11.73 -11.13
N GLY A 93 -9.06 12.84 -10.80
CA GLY A 93 -8.54 13.75 -11.79
C GLY A 93 -7.52 13.12 -12.71
N ALA A 94 -6.81 12.11 -12.23
CA ALA A 94 -5.86 11.33 -13.03
C ALA A 94 -6.54 10.21 -13.82
N GLY A 95 -7.86 10.09 -13.73
CA GLY A 95 -8.60 9.08 -14.49
C GLY A 95 -8.68 7.73 -13.78
N LEU A 96 -8.34 7.66 -12.50
CA LEU A 96 -8.38 6.41 -11.76
C LEU A 96 -9.76 6.18 -11.15
N LEU A 97 -10.14 4.92 -11.05
CA LEU A 97 -11.41 4.52 -10.45
C LEU A 97 -11.18 4.03 -9.02
N ILE A 98 -12.12 4.32 -8.14
CA ILE A 98 -12.09 3.77 -6.79
C ILE A 98 -12.63 2.35 -6.85
N VAL A 99 -11.80 1.40 -6.39
CA VAL A 99 -12.13 -0.02 -6.40
C VAL A 99 -12.63 -0.47 -5.03
N GLY A 100 -12.13 0.13 -3.97
CA GLY A 100 -12.55 -0.22 -2.62
C GLY A 100 -11.96 0.76 -1.61
N ALA A 101 -12.54 0.77 -0.42
CA ALA A 101 -12.05 1.64 0.65
C ALA A 101 -12.36 1.02 2.00
N GLY A 102 -11.54 1.33 2.99
CA GLY A 102 -11.73 0.84 4.34
C GLY A 102 -10.56 1.19 5.24
N PRO A 103 -10.57 0.71 6.49
CA PRO A 103 -9.45 0.96 7.40
C PRO A 103 -8.16 0.31 6.93
N GLY A 104 -7.05 0.94 7.25
CA GLY A 104 -5.74 0.42 6.90
C GLY A 104 -4.65 0.93 7.83
N PRO A 105 -3.40 0.60 7.54
CA PRO A 105 -2.29 0.94 8.44
C PRO A 105 -2.02 2.43 8.57
N PHE A 106 -2.43 3.23 7.59
CA PHE A 106 -2.21 4.68 7.63
C PHE A 106 -3.53 5.43 7.69
N GLY A 107 -4.53 4.85 8.38
CA GLY A 107 -5.87 5.40 8.42
C GLY A 107 -6.72 4.82 7.30
N ARG A 108 -7.59 5.62 6.73
CA ARG A 108 -8.46 5.12 5.67
C ARG A 108 -7.64 4.86 4.39
N SER A 109 -7.79 3.66 3.86
CA SER A 109 -7.17 3.25 2.60
C SER A 109 -8.22 3.28 1.50
N THR A 110 -7.87 3.85 0.34
CA THR A 110 -8.72 3.82 -0.84
C THR A 110 -7.93 3.23 -1.98
N LEU A 111 -8.33 2.04 -2.41
CA LEU A 111 -7.66 1.36 -3.52
C LEU A 111 -8.19 1.91 -4.83
N VAL A 112 -7.29 2.31 -5.72
CA VAL A 112 -7.66 2.86 -7.02
C VAL A 112 -6.95 2.10 -8.14
N ALA A 113 -7.51 2.16 -9.34
CA ALA A 113 -6.92 1.49 -10.49
C ALA A 113 -7.35 2.21 -11.77
N PRO A 114 -6.54 2.14 -12.83
CA PRO A 114 -6.96 2.66 -14.13
C PRO A 114 -8.18 1.91 -14.67
N PRO A 115 -9.04 2.57 -15.45
CA PRO A 115 -10.14 1.88 -16.12
C PRO A 115 -9.60 0.75 -16.98
N GLY A 116 -10.24 -0.41 -16.90
CA GLY A 116 -9.81 -1.55 -17.69
C GLY A 116 -8.51 -2.18 -17.21
N ALA A 117 -7.99 -1.73 -16.08
CA ALA A 117 -6.81 -2.37 -15.50
C ALA A 117 -7.16 -3.80 -15.19
N GLY A 118 -6.34 -4.71 -15.66
CA GLY A 118 -6.50 -6.09 -15.32
C GLY A 118 -6.20 -6.31 -13.85
N ARG A 119 -6.37 -7.54 -13.46
CA ARG A 119 -6.07 -7.96 -12.11
C ARG A 119 -4.60 -7.91 -11.81
N TRP A 120 -3.82 -7.47 -12.77
CA TRP A 120 -2.40 -7.48 -12.65
C TRP A 120 -1.81 -6.23 -12.16
N SER A 121 -2.56 -5.16 -12.04
CA SER A 121 -2.02 -3.88 -11.62
C SER A 121 -1.50 -3.99 -10.19
N PRO A 122 -0.33 -3.44 -9.90
CA PRO A 122 0.11 -3.29 -8.52
C PRO A 122 -0.92 -2.49 -7.74
N PHE A 123 -1.01 -2.72 -6.44
CA PHE A 123 -1.93 -1.97 -5.61
C PHE A 123 -1.48 -0.52 -5.49
N LEU A 124 -2.37 0.39 -5.83
CA LEU A 124 -2.15 1.81 -5.61
C LEU A 124 -3.18 2.26 -4.59
N VAL A 125 -2.73 2.55 -3.39
CA VAL A 125 -3.60 2.84 -2.27
C VAL A 125 -3.43 4.29 -1.86
N ILE A 126 -4.52 5.04 -1.94
CA ILE A 126 -4.53 6.44 -1.54
C ILE A 126 -4.79 6.50 -0.05
N VAL A 127 -3.95 7.21 0.68
CA VAL A 127 -4.16 7.47 2.10
C VAL A 127 -4.14 8.98 2.33
N ALA A 128 -4.65 9.41 3.45
CA ALA A 128 -4.58 10.82 3.82
C ALA A 128 -3.13 11.21 4.00
N SER A 129 -2.83 12.47 3.73
CA SER A 129 -1.50 12.97 4.04
C SER A 129 -1.20 12.68 5.50
N PRO A 130 0.00 12.22 5.82
CA PRO A 130 0.35 12.02 7.21
C PRO A 130 0.10 13.32 7.96
N PRO A 131 -0.45 13.26 9.16
CA PRO A 131 -0.57 14.49 9.94
C PRO A 131 0.80 15.13 10.03
N ALA A 132 0.81 16.44 9.87
CA ALA A 132 2.05 17.17 10.02
C ALA A 132 2.67 16.73 11.34
N THR A 133 3.90 16.34 11.24
CA THR A 133 4.56 15.92 12.42
C THR A 133 4.64 17.07 13.35
N ILE A 134 4.02 16.89 14.41
CA ILE A 134 4.07 17.90 15.29
C ILE A 134 5.13 17.64 16.16
N GLU A 135 5.98 18.24 16.08
CA GLU A 135 6.91 17.97 16.72
C GLU A 135 7.09 18.82 17.54
N ARG A 136 7.25 18.77 18.21
CA ARG A 136 7.30 19.47 19.08
C ARG A 136 8.14 19.31 19.89
#